data_4d978cc7038dd50d0d46589f741777ad
#
_entry.id   4d978cc7038dd50d0d46589f741777ad
#
_cell.length_a   1.000
_cell.length_b   1.000
_cell.length_c   1.000
_cell.angle_alpha   90.00
_cell.angle_beta   90.00
_cell.angle_gamma   90.00
#
_symmetry.space_group_name_H-M   'P 1'
#
loop_
_entity.id
_entity.type
_entity.pdbx_description
1 polymer ?
#
loop_
_entity_poly.entity_id
_entity_poly.type
_entity_poly.pdbx_seq_one_letter_code
_entity_poly.pdbx_strand_id
1 'polypeptide(L)'
;LTTKAQSNNEETYRQLTLFGDVFQRVREDYVEEVSDQDLVEAAINGMLTSLDPHSAFLPDDNFQKMQVQTRGKFGGLGIEVTMENGFVKVVSPIDDTPADKAGILPEDLIISVDGESIVGLTLNDAVEKLRGPIGSNVTISVQRAQDEPFEVNIIRDEIKIRSVRSRLYETIGYIRITTFSEQTSPGLQKAIDDLQAETAEGLTGLVLDLRNNPGGLLSEAIRVSDAFLEKGEIVSTRGR
;
A
#
# COMPACT_ATOMS: atom_id res chain seq x y z
N LEU A 1 6.47 -35.36 -36.42
CA LEU A 1 6.18 -34.21 -35.53
C LEU A 1 6.00 -34.64 -34.06
N THR A 2 5.59 -35.86 -33.75
CA THR A 2 5.36 -36.41 -32.40
C THR A 2 6.64 -36.66 -31.59
N THR A 3 7.72 -37.06 -32.24
CA THR A 3 8.99 -37.44 -31.56
C THR A 3 9.74 -36.23 -30.91
N LYS A 4 9.64 -35.06 -31.50
CA LYS A 4 10.30 -33.84 -30.97
C LYS A 4 9.60 -33.27 -29.71
N ALA A 5 8.27 -33.45 -29.62
CA ALA A 5 7.48 -33.07 -28.45
C ALA A 5 7.68 -34.02 -27.26
N GLN A 6 7.86 -35.32 -27.52
CA GLN A 6 8.13 -36.29 -26.47
C GLN A 6 9.55 -36.12 -25.85
N SER A 7 10.58 -35.90 -26.69
CA SER A 7 11.94 -35.71 -26.19
C SER A 7 12.08 -34.40 -25.37
N ASN A 8 11.28 -33.37 -25.68
CA ASN A 8 11.29 -32.11 -24.92
C ASN A 8 10.64 -32.28 -23.53
N ASN A 9 9.63 -33.14 -23.43
CA ASN A 9 9.01 -33.43 -22.14
C ASN A 9 9.93 -34.25 -21.21
N GLU A 10 10.64 -35.26 -21.75
CA GLU A 10 11.58 -36.07 -20.96
C GLU A 10 12.72 -35.21 -20.39
N GLU A 11 13.27 -34.31 -21.19
CA GLU A 11 14.30 -33.38 -20.73
C GLU A 11 13.76 -32.42 -19.65
N THR A 12 12.55 -31.90 -19.81
CA THR A 12 11.88 -31.04 -18.82
C THR A 12 11.69 -31.78 -17.48
N TYR A 13 11.22 -33.02 -17.53
CA TYR A 13 11.06 -33.82 -16.31
C TYR A 13 12.39 -34.12 -15.62
N ARG A 14 13.46 -34.36 -16.38
CA ARG A 14 14.80 -34.56 -15.84
C ARG A 14 15.29 -33.31 -15.09
N GLN A 15 15.07 -32.12 -15.63
CA GLN A 15 15.42 -30.85 -14.98
C GLN A 15 14.59 -30.59 -13.71
N LEU A 16 13.28 -30.92 -13.73
CA LEU A 16 12.43 -30.83 -12.56
C LEU A 16 12.85 -31.82 -11.46
N THR A 17 13.28 -33.02 -11.82
CA THR A 17 13.85 -33.99 -10.87
C THR A 17 15.11 -33.43 -10.22
N LEU A 18 16.05 -32.89 -11.03
CA LEU A 18 17.26 -32.26 -10.51
C LEU A 18 16.94 -31.11 -9.55
N PHE A 19 15.96 -30.26 -9.90
CA PHE A 19 15.49 -29.18 -9.02
C PHE A 19 14.95 -29.74 -7.69
N GLY A 20 14.14 -30.80 -7.74
CA GLY A 20 13.61 -31.46 -6.54
C GLY A 20 14.70 -32.05 -5.64
N ASP A 21 15.72 -32.68 -6.24
CA ASP A 21 16.87 -33.23 -5.51
C ASP A 21 17.68 -32.13 -4.80
N VAL A 22 17.91 -30.99 -5.48
CA VAL A 22 18.59 -29.83 -4.89
C VAL A 22 17.76 -29.20 -3.78
N PHE A 23 16.43 -29.04 -4.00
CA PHE A 23 15.50 -28.52 -3.01
C PHE A 23 15.52 -29.37 -1.73
N GLN A 24 15.41 -30.70 -1.89
CA GLN A 24 15.45 -31.63 -0.75
C GLN A 24 16.79 -31.54 -0.01
N ARG A 25 17.89 -31.44 -0.71
CA ARG A 25 19.23 -31.35 -0.12
C ARG A 25 19.42 -30.06 0.67
N VAL A 26 18.93 -28.92 0.16
CA VAL A 26 18.96 -27.65 0.90
C VAL A 26 18.14 -27.74 2.18
N ARG A 27 16.93 -28.31 2.09
CA ARG A 27 16.06 -28.48 3.25
C ARG A 27 16.65 -29.37 4.34
N GLU A 28 17.40 -30.42 3.95
CA GLU A 28 17.95 -31.43 4.88
C GLU A 28 19.34 -31.04 5.41
N ASP A 29 20.20 -30.45 4.57
CA ASP A 29 21.63 -30.27 4.85
C ASP A 29 22.02 -28.83 5.17
N TYR A 30 21.13 -27.83 5.00
CA TYR A 30 21.50 -26.43 5.28
C TYR A 30 21.60 -26.18 6.79
N VAL A 31 22.53 -25.32 7.19
CA VAL A 31 22.91 -25.07 8.60
C VAL A 31 21.78 -24.45 9.43
N GLU A 32 20.89 -23.68 8.78
CA GLU A 32 19.73 -23.04 9.38
C GLU A 32 18.47 -23.69 8.84
N GLU A 33 17.43 -23.78 9.68
CA GLU A 33 16.11 -24.29 9.26
C GLU A 33 15.44 -23.28 8.32
N VAL A 34 15.14 -23.70 7.10
CA VAL A 34 14.49 -22.87 6.07
C VAL A 34 13.13 -23.47 5.76
N SER A 35 12.10 -22.62 5.69
CA SER A 35 10.77 -23.09 5.35
C SER A 35 10.65 -23.50 3.87
N ASP A 36 9.82 -24.52 3.59
CA ASP A 36 9.54 -24.94 2.22
C ASP A 36 8.96 -23.79 1.40
N GLN A 37 8.17 -22.93 2.01
CA GLN A 37 7.59 -21.74 1.37
C GLN A 37 8.67 -20.77 0.91
N ASP A 38 9.60 -20.40 1.78
CA ASP A 38 10.68 -19.46 1.46
C ASP A 38 11.56 -19.99 0.32
N LEU A 39 11.87 -21.29 0.32
CA LEU A 39 12.63 -21.93 -0.74
C LEU A 39 11.91 -21.90 -2.09
N VAL A 40 10.61 -22.20 -2.10
CA VAL A 40 9.78 -22.15 -3.32
C VAL A 40 9.67 -20.72 -3.84
N GLU A 41 9.40 -19.76 -2.97
CA GLU A 41 9.30 -18.33 -3.35
C GLU A 41 10.63 -17.82 -3.92
N ALA A 42 11.74 -18.15 -3.29
CA ALA A 42 13.08 -17.81 -3.77
C ALA A 42 13.38 -18.41 -5.16
N ALA A 43 12.97 -19.67 -5.37
CA ALA A 43 13.16 -20.34 -6.66
C ALA A 43 12.31 -19.69 -7.76
N ILE A 44 11.04 -19.38 -7.49
CA ILE A 44 10.13 -18.70 -8.43
C ILE A 44 10.69 -17.32 -8.77
N ASN A 45 11.12 -16.53 -7.77
CA ASN A 45 11.74 -15.24 -7.98
C ASN A 45 13.02 -15.33 -8.81
N GLY A 46 13.86 -16.34 -8.55
CA GLY A 46 15.07 -16.59 -9.34
C GLY A 46 14.76 -16.86 -10.82
N MET A 47 13.71 -17.63 -11.12
CA MET A 47 13.26 -17.85 -12.50
C MET A 47 12.78 -16.55 -13.16
N LEU A 48 11.93 -15.80 -12.48
CA LEU A 48 11.33 -14.60 -13.06
C LEU A 48 12.35 -13.48 -13.28
N THR A 49 13.23 -13.23 -12.32
CA THR A 49 14.28 -12.21 -12.43
C THR A 49 15.32 -12.55 -13.50
N SER A 50 15.47 -13.85 -13.88
CA SER A 50 16.32 -14.26 -14.99
C SER A 50 15.72 -13.89 -16.37
N LEU A 51 14.43 -13.60 -16.47
CA LEU A 51 13.77 -13.23 -17.72
C LEU A 51 13.95 -11.74 -18.01
N ASP A 52 13.65 -10.89 -17.02
CA ASP A 52 13.78 -9.44 -17.11
C ASP A 52 13.74 -8.82 -15.68
N PRO A 53 14.16 -7.54 -15.52
CA PRO A 53 14.20 -6.88 -14.21
C PRO A 53 12.82 -6.45 -13.69
N HIS A 54 11.75 -6.62 -14.44
CA HIS A 54 10.39 -6.18 -14.10
C HIS A 54 9.47 -7.34 -13.72
N SER A 55 9.89 -8.59 -14.01
CA SER A 55 9.14 -9.79 -13.65
C SER A 55 9.45 -10.21 -12.21
N ALA A 56 8.42 -10.33 -11.39
CA ALA A 56 8.54 -10.74 -9.99
C ALA A 56 7.34 -11.57 -9.55
N PHE A 57 7.55 -12.47 -8.61
CA PHE A 57 6.48 -13.15 -7.89
C PHE A 57 6.06 -12.30 -6.69
N LEU A 58 4.76 -12.14 -6.51
CA LEU A 58 4.18 -11.44 -5.37
C LEU A 58 3.46 -12.46 -4.48
N PRO A 59 4.00 -12.80 -3.31
CA PRO A 59 3.26 -13.53 -2.28
C PRO A 59 1.97 -12.80 -1.90
N ASP A 60 1.01 -13.53 -1.32
CA ASP A 60 -0.32 -13.02 -1.01
C ASP A 60 -0.30 -11.71 -0.21
N ASP A 61 0.56 -11.61 0.79
CA ASP A 61 0.70 -10.40 1.63
C ASP A 61 1.20 -9.20 0.80
N ASN A 62 2.18 -9.41 -0.05
CA ASN A 62 2.72 -8.36 -0.91
C ASN A 62 1.72 -7.96 -1.99
N PHE A 63 0.94 -8.91 -2.50
CA PHE A 63 -0.14 -8.64 -3.44
C PHE A 63 -1.25 -7.79 -2.79
N GLN A 64 -1.65 -8.11 -1.56
CA GLN A 64 -2.62 -7.30 -0.81
C GLN A 64 -2.09 -5.88 -0.55
N LYS A 65 -0.82 -5.72 -0.15
CA LYS A 65 -0.19 -4.40 0.02
C LYS A 65 -0.18 -3.60 -1.27
N MET A 66 0.15 -4.24 -2.40
CA MET A 66 0.09 -3.61 -3.71
C MET A 66 -1.34 -3.20 -4.08
N GLN A 67 -2.35 -4.04 -3.79
CA GLN A 67 -3.75 -3.69 -4.01
C GLN A 67 -4.19 -2.46 -3.20
N VAL A 68 -3.77 -2.36 -1.94
CA VAL A 68 -4.04 -1.18 -1.10
C VAL A 68 -3.41 0.07 -1.71
N GLN A 69 -2.17 -0.01 -2.18
CA GLN A 69 -1.49 1.11 -2.82
C GLN A 69 -2.16 1.55 -4.11
N THR A 70 -2.58 0.60 -4.96
CA THR A 70 -3.24 0.89 -6.24
C THR A 70 -4.66 1.41 -6.06
N ARG A 71 -5.44 0.84 -5.14
CA ARG A 71 -6.78 1.35 -4.80
C ARG A 71 -6.71 2.68 -4.05
N GLY A 72 -5.62 2.94 -3.32
CA GLY A 72 -5.46 4.13 -2.49
C GLY A 72 -6.43 4.17 -1.31
N LYS A 73 -6.90 3.01 -0.86
CA LYS A 73 -7.84 2.87 0.26
C LYS A 73 -7.71 1.51 0.94
N PHE A 74 -8.02 1.44 2.23
CA PHE A 74 -7.98 0.21 3.03
C PHE A 74 -8.99 0.28 4.18
N GLY A 75 -9.32 -0.88 4.75
CA GLY A 75 -10.15 -0.95 5.95
C GLY A 75 -9.28 -0.73 7.20
N GLY A 76 -9.67 0.23 8.04
CA GLY A 76 -8.91 0.59 9.22
C GLY A 76 -9.60 1.59 10.13
N LEU A 77 -8.85 2.18 11.05
CA LEU A 77 -9.35 3.11 12.06
C LEU A 77 -9.20 4.58 11.64
N GLY A 78 -8.23 4.87 10.75
CA GLY A 78 -7.91 6.24 10.34
C GLY A 78 -7.05 6.98 11.36
N ILE A 79 -5.95 6.36 11.76
CA ILE A 79 -4.92 6.97 12.65
C ILE A 79 -3.57 6.95 11.98
N GLU A 80 -2.79 7.99 12.20
CA GLU A 80 -1.37 8.03 11.94
C GLU A 80 -0.63 7.62 13.20
N VAL A 81 0.26 6.61 13.10
CA VAL A 81 0.93 6.02 14.26
C VAL A 81 2.44 5.97 14.07
N THR A 82 3.17 5.97 15.18
CA THR A 82 4.61 5.76 15.24
C THR A 82 4.96 4.82 16.38
N MET A 83 6.22 4.38 16.44
CA MET A 83 6.74 3.64 17.59
C MET A 83 7.47 4.57 18.54
N GLU A 84 7.13 4.51 19.82
CA GLU A 84 7.83 5.22 20.88
C GLU A 84 8.01 4.30 22.09
N ASN A 85 9.25 4.03 22.47
CA ASN A 85 9.60 3.17 23.63
C ASN A 85 8.94 1.79 23.64
N GLY A 86 8.74 1.18 22.46
CA GLY A 86 8.09 -0.14 22.30
C GLY A 86 6.56 -0.09 22.33
N PHE A 87 5.95 1.09 22.35
CA PHE A 87 4.51 1.30 22.26
C PHE A 87 4.12 1.90 20.92
N VAL A 88 2.93 1.60 20.46
CA VAL A 88 2.30 2.23 19.31
C VAL A 88 1.65 3.55 19.75
N LYS A 89 2.26 4.66 19.36
CA LYS A 89 1.78 5.99 19.71
C LYS A 89 0.98 6.61 18.57
N VAL A 90 -0.17 7.17 18.87
CA VAL A 90 -0.98 7.95 17.94
C VAL A 90 -0.32 9.30 17.72
N VAL A 91 0.08 9.58 16.47
CA VAL A 91 0.56 10.90 16.05
C VAL A 91 -0.64 11.82 15.89
N SER A 92 -1.64 11.39 15.12
CA SER A 92 -2.94 12.06 14.99
C SER A 92 -4.01 11.11 14.47
N PRO A 93 -5.26 11.22 14.90
CA PRO A 93 -6.38 10.69 14.15
C PRO A 93 -6.54 11.51 12.85
N ILE A 94 -7.10 10.87 11.83
CA ILE A 94 -7.47 11.53 10.56
C ILE A 94 -8.92 12.02 10.73
N ASP A 95 -9.18 13.27 10.38
CA ASP A 95 -10.50 13.88 10.48
C ASP A 95 -11.60 13.02 9.83
N ASP A 96 -12.77 12.98 10.44
CA ASP A 96 -13.98 12.26 9.99
C ASP A 96 -13.85 10.72 9.95
N THR A 97 -12.75 10.15 10.43
CA THR A 97 -12.54 8.69 10.47
C THR A 97 -13.14 8.05 11.73
N PRO A 98 -13.23 6.70 11.77
CA PRO A 98 -13.71 5.99 12.96
C PRO A 98 -12.96 6.31 14.26
N ALA A 99 -11.65 6.46 14.19
CA ALA A 99 -10.85 6.78 15.39
C ALA A 99 -11.12 8.20 15.90
N ASP A 100 -11.23 9.17 15.00
CA ASP A 100 -11.59 10.55 15.36
C ASP A 100 -12.98 10.59 16.03
N LYS A 101 -13.98 9.94 15.45
CA LYS A 101 -15.33 9.82 16.00
C LYS A 101 -15.37 9.08 17.33
N ALA A 102 -14.45 8.15 17.55
CA ALA A 102 -14.31 7.42 18.81
C ALA A 102 -13.54 8.19 19.89
N GLY A 103 -13.05 9.39 19.58
CA GLY A 103 -12.35 10.26 20.53
C GLY A 103 -10.90 9.85 20.82
N ILE A 104 -10.25 9.18 19.88
CA ILE A 104 -8.81 8.94 19.93
C ILE A 104 -8.09 10.29 19.74
N LEU A 105 -7.07 10.53 20.55
CA LEU A 105 -6.33 11.78 20.56
C LEU A 105 -4.85 11.58 20.17
N PRO A 106 -4.17 12.64 19.71
CA PRO A 106 -2.72 12.62 19.62
C PRO A 106 -2.09 12.27 20.98
N GLU A 107 -0.95 11.58 20.95
CA GLU A 107 -0.19 11.08 22.11
C GLU A 107 -0.82 9.88 22.83
N ASP A 108 -2.00 9.40 22.45
CA ASP A 108 -2.56 8.14 22.97
C ASP A 108 -1.62 6.97 22.64
N LEU A 109 -1.43 6.06 23.60
CA LEU A 109 -0.66 4.83 23.41
C LEU A 109 -1.63 3.66 23.25
N ILE A 110 -1.52 2.92 22.15
CA ILE A 110 -2.28 1.69 21.94
C ILE A 110 -1.47 0.53 22.50
N ILE A 111 -2.02 -0.19 23.49
CA ILE A 111 -1.34 -1.26 24.20
C ILE A 111 -1.84 -2.66 23.83
N SER A 112 -3.10 -2.78 23.39
CA SER A 112 -3.64 -4.05 22.90
C SER A 112 -4.67 -3.85 21.80
N VAL A 113 -4.86 -4.91 21.01
CA VAL A 113 -5.89 -5.01 19.95
C VAL A 113 -6.60 -6.34 20.14
N ASP A 114 -7.93 -6.31 20.27
CA ASP A 114 -8.79 -7.48 20.50
C ASP A 114 -8.32 -8.35 21.68
N GLY A 115 -7.81 -7.70 22.74
CA GLY A 115 -7.29 -8.34 23.96
C GLY A 115 -5.86 -8.86 23.83
N GLU A 116 -5.23 -8.82 22.67
CA GLU A 116 -3.84 -9.20 22.47
C GLU A 116 -2.90 -8.00 22.62
N SER A 117 -1.87 -8.12 23.46
CA SER A 117 -0.86 -7.06 23.60
C SER A 117 -0.10 -6.84 22.30
N ILE A 118 0.07 -5.57 21.92
CA ILE A 118 0.90 -5.16 20.77
C ILE A 118 2.20 -4.48 21.21
N VAL A 119 2.47 -4.46 22.52
CA VAL A 119 3.71 -3.88 23.07
C VAL A 119 4.90 -4.72 22.65
N GLY A 120 5.91 -4.08 22.11
CA GLY A 120 7.13 -4.75 21.62
C GLY A 120 7.04 -5.37 20.22
N LEU A 121 5.89 -5.32 19.55
CA LEU A 121 5.77 -5.69 18.15
C LEU A 121 6.45 -4.64 17.26
N THR A 122 6.73 -4.99 16.01
CA THR A 122 7.12 -3.98 15.02
C THR A 122 5.93 -3.08 14.66
N LEU A 123 6.19 -1.87 14.17
CA LEU A 123 5.12 -0.97 13.72
C LEU A 123 4.23 -1.63 12.65
N ASN A 124 4.84 -2.37 11.73
CA ASN A 124 4.09 -3.06 10.68
C ASN A 124 3.15 -4.12 11.24
N ASP A 125 3.62 -4.98 12.16
CA ASP A 125 2.80 -6.02 12.78
C ASP A 125 1.64 -5.43 13.57
N ALA A 126 1.88 -4.34 14.29
CA ALA A 126 0.84 -3.64 15.03
C ALA A 126 -0.20 -3.00 14.09
N VAL A 127 0.25 -2.37 13.00
CA VAL A 127 -0.64 -1.78 11.98
C VAL A 127 -1.49 -2.85 11.29
N GLU A 128 -0.93 -4.03 10.99
CA GLU A 128 -1.70 -5.14 10.41
C GLU A 128 -2.82 -5.62 11.35
N LYS A 129 -2.59 -5.66 12.66
CA LYS A 129 -3.64 -5.98 13.64
C LYS A 129 -4.74 -4.90 13.73
N LEU A 130 -4.37 -3.63 13.58
CA LEU A 130 -5.33 -2.50 13.56
C LEU A 130 -6.17 -2.48 12.29
N ARG A 131 -5.62 -2.93 11.15
CA ARG A 131 -6.33 -3.07 9.88
C ARG A 131 -7.27 -4.27 9.90
N GLY A 132 -8.17 -4.31 8.92
CA GLY A 132 -9.09 -5.42 8.73
C GLY A 132 -10.23 -5.10 7.76
N PRO A 133 -11.17 -6.02 7.57
CA PRO A 133 -12.30 -5.82 6.69
C PRO A 133 -13.13 -4.60 7.09
N ILE A 134 -13.58 -3.82 6.10
CA ILE A 134 -14.51 -2.70 6.31
C ILE A 134 -15.79 -3.22 6.98
N GLY A 135 -16.27 -2.52 8.00
CA GLY A 135 -17.44 -2.90 8.79
C GLY A 135 -17.16 -3.90 9.91
N SER A 136 -15.92 -4.43 10.01
CA SER A 136 -15.55 -5.29 11.14
C SER A 136 -15.29 -4.47 12.40
N ASN A 137 -15.62 -5.04 13.55
CA ASN A 137 -15.34 -4.43 14.85
C ASN A 137 -13.91 -4.72 15.30
N VAL A 138 -13.32 -3.80 16.04
CA VAL A 138 -12.05 -3.97 16.75
C VAL A 138 -12.12 -3.28 18.10
N THR A 139 -11.59 -3.93 19.12
CA THR A 139 -11.44 -3.34 20.45
C THR A 139 -9.96 -3.00 20.66
N ILE A 140 -9.65 -1.74 20.89
CA ILE A 140 -8.30 -1.30 21.25
C ILE A 140 -8.26 -0.85 22.69
N SER A 141 -7.19 -1.21 23.40
CA SER A 141 -6.90 -0.67 24.72
C SER A 141 -5.94 0.50 24.59
N VAL A 142 -6.35 1.64 25.11
CA VAL A 142 -5.65 2.92 24.97
C VAL A 142 -5.22 3.43 26.33
N GLN A 143 -3.97 3.86 26.44
CA GLN A 143 -3.46 4.60 27.60
C GLN A 143 -3.24 6.05 27.23
N ARG A 144 -3.90 6.95 27.94
CA ARG A 144 -3.80 8.40 27.75
C ARG A 144 -3.04 9.01 28.90
N ALA A 145 -1.89 9.60 28.63
CA ALA A 145 -0.99 10.14 29.64
C ALA A 145 -0.67 9.14 30.75
N GLN A 146 -0.98 9.47 32.02
CA GLN A 146 -0.78 8.62 33.19
C GLN A 146 -2.09 8.00 33.73
N ASP A 147 -3.19 8.12 32.96
CA ASP A 147 -4.48 7.57 33.35
C ASP A 147 -4.49 6.04 33.23
N GLU A 148 -5.47 5.41 33.87
CA GLU A 148 -5.67 3.97 33.69
C GLU A 148 -6.07 3.67 32.23
N PRO A 149 -5.59 2.56 31.65
CA PRO A 149 -5.98 2.15 30.31
C PRO A 149 -7.50 1.95 30.21
N PHE A 150 -8.07 2.37 29.08
CA PHE A 150 -9.47 2.18 28.77
C PHE A 150 -9.67 1.53 27.40
N GLU A 151 -10.77 0.81 27.24
CA GLU A 151 -11.12 0.16 25.98
C GLU A 151 -11.98 1.04 25.10
N VAL A 152 -11.68 1.02 23.81
CA VAL A 152 -12.46 1.70 22.77
C VAL A 152 -12.85 0.70 21.69
N ASN A 153 -14.15 0.56 21.47
CA ASN A 153 -14.70 -0.24 20.38
C ASN A 153 -14.87 0.62 19.14
N ILE A 154 -14.26 0.21 18.04
CA ILE A 154 -14.27 0.95 16.78
C ILE A 154 -14.70 0.02 15.65
N ILE A 155 -15.60 0.48 14.80
CA ILE A 155 -15.94 -0.21 13.56
C ILE A 155 -15.01 0.29 12.48
N ARG A 156 -14.24 -0.62 11.86
CA ARG A 156 -13.32 -0.28 10.76
C ARG A 156 -14.09 0.26 9.57
N ASP A 157 -13.60 1.31 8.97
CA ASP A 157 -14.19 1.94 7.78
C ASP A 157 -13.17 2.09 6.67
N GLU A 158 -13.63 2.53 5.49
CA GLU A 158 -12.78 2.81 4.35
C GLU A 158 -11.92 4.05 4.61
N ILE A 159 -10.61 3.86 4.77
CA ILE A 159 -9.65 4.95 4.94
C ILE A 159 -9.00 5.25 3.60
N LYS A 160 -9.19 6.46 3.08
CA LYS A 160 -8.63 6.92 1.81
C LYS A 160 -7.24 7.52 2.01
N ILE A 161 -6.28 7.00 1.25
CA ILE A 161 -4.92 7.55 1.22
C ILE A 161 -4.92 8.78 0.31
N ARG A 162 -4.66 9.95 0.88
CA ARG A 162 -4.60 11.20 0.11
C ARG A 162 -3.34 11.20 -0.78
N SER A 163 -3.50 10.89 -2.06
CA SER A 163 -2.44 10.97 -3.07
C SER A 163 -2.26 12.37 -3.66
N VAL A 164 -3.24 13.25 -3.47
CA VAL A 164 -3.24 14.65 -3.96
C VAL A 164 -3.28 15.61 -2.78
N ARG A 165 -2.39 16.59 -2.79
CA ARG A 165 -2.35 17.71 -1.83
C ARG A 165 -2.31 19.01 -2.61
N SER A 166 -3.06 20.02 -2.18
CA SER A 166 -3.13 21.32 -2.83
C SER A 166 -2.83 22.45 -1.86
N ARG A 167 -2.38 23.56 -2.39
CA ARG A 167 -2.19 24.82 -1.67
C ARG A 167 -2.32 25.99 -2.64
N LEU A 168 -2.97 27.05 -2.19
CA LEU A 168 -3.05 28.31 -2.93
C LEU A 168 -1.85 29.20 -2.60
N TYR A 169 -1.23 29.79 -3.61
CA TYR A 169 -0.23 30.83 -3.53
C TYR A 169 -0.72 32.04 -4.33
N GLU A 170 -1.29 33.02 -3.68
CA GLU A 170 -1.96 34.17 -4.30
C GLU A 170 -3.07 33.70 -5.29
N THR A 171 -2.80 33.74 -6.58
CA THR A 171 -3.72 33.25 -7.63
C THR A 171 -3.21 31.99 -8.34
N ILE A 172 -2.11 31.40 -7.86
CA ILE A 172 -1.50 30.20 -8.45
C ILE A 172 -1.83 29.00 -7.55
N GLY A 173 -2.50 28.00 -8.13
CA GLY A 173 -2.75 26.73 -7.50
C GLY A 173 -1.51 25.82 -7.56
N TYR A 174 -1.05 25.36 -6.41
CA TYR A 174 -0.03 24.30 -6.33
C TYR A 174 -0.70 22.98 -5.98
N ILE A 175 -0.46 21.95 -6.81
CA ILE A 175 -0.99 20.60 -6.61
C ILE A 175 0.16 19.61 -6.66
N ARG A 176 0.32 18.81 -5.61
CA ARG A 176 1.30 17.74 -5.53
C ARG A 176 0.61 16.38 -5.58
N ILE A 177 1.04 15.52 -6.51
CA ILE A 177 0.60 14.12 -6.61
C ILE A 177 1.75 13.22 -6.15
N THR A 178 1.53 12.49 -5.06
CA THR A 178 2.55 11.63 -4.46
C THR A 178 2.62 10.22 -5.05
N THR A 179 1.51 9.74 -5.63
CA THR A 179 1.40 8.44 -6.32
C THR A 179 0.16 8.44 -7.20
N PHE A 180 0.11 7.53 -8.18
CA PHE A 180 -1.06 7.34 -9.03
C PHE A 180 -1.88 6.14 -8.53
N SER A 181 -2.94 6.39 -7.76
CA SER A 181 -3.92 5.42 -7.28
C SER A 181 -5.32 5.75 -7.81
N GLU A 182 -6.31 4.88 -7.63
CA GLU A 182 -7.71 5.15 -8.01
C GLU A 182 -8.28 6.44 -7.39
N GLN A 183 -7.65 6.95 -6.32
CA GLN A 183 -8.06 8.19 -5.66
C GLN A 183 -7.45 9.45 -6.29
N THR A 184 -6.54 9.30 -7.27
CA THR A 184 -5.74 10.43 -7.77
C THR A 184 -6.54 11.37 -8.67
N SER A 185 -7.26 10.85 -9.67
CA SER A 185 -8.09 11.70 -10.53
C SER A 185 -9.22 12.40 -9.79
N PRO A 186 -10.01 11.71 -8.95
CA PRO A 186 -11.01 12.39 -8.12
C PRO A 186 -10.41 13.42 -7.16
N GLY A 187 -9.23 13.11 -6.58
CA GLY A 187 -8.51 14.03 -5.71
C GLY A 187 -7.99 15.26 -6.44
N LEU A 188 -7.50 15.10 -7.67
CA LEU A 188 -7.07 16.20 -8.53
C LEU A 188 -8.24 17.15 -8.86
N GLN A 189 -9.38 16.57 -9.31
CA GLN A 189 -10.55 17.37 -9.64
C GLN A 189 -11.01 18.18 -8.41
N LYS A 190 -11.16 17.49 -7.26
CA LYS A 190 -11.52 18.17 -6.03
C LYS A 190 -10.53 19.29 -5.64
N ALA A 191 -9.23 19.05 -5.79
CA ALA A 191 -8.21 20.04 -5.48
C ALA A 191 -8.30 21.28 -6.38
N ILE A 192 -8.61 21.08 -7.68
CA ILE A 192 -8.83 22.19 -8.62
C ILE A 192 -10.08 22.98 -8.24
N ASP A 193 -11.20 22.30 -7.95
CA ASP A 193 -12.46 22.93 -7.57
C ASP A 193 -12.31 23.72 -6.26
N ASP A 194 -11.65 23.15 -5.25
CA ASP A 194 -11.38 23.82 -3.97
C ASP A 194 -10.51 25.08 -4.18
N LEU A 195 -9.41 24.98 -4.94
CA LEU A 195 -8.54 26.12 -5.24
C LEU A 195 -9.25 27.23 -6.04
N GLN A 196 -10.13 26.85 -6.97
CA GLN A 196 -10.94 27.83 -7.70
C GLN A 196 -11.94 28.54 -6.80
N ALA A 197 -12.53 27.83 -5.83
CA ALA A 197 -13.44 28.42 -4.85
C ALA A 197 -12.77 29.36 -3.84
N GLU A 198 -11.49 29.11 -3.53
CA GLU A 198 -10.70 29.97 -2.63
C GLU A 198 -10.28 31.29 -3.27
N THR A 199 -10.31 31.40 -4.61
CA THR A 199 -9.84 32.57 -5.36
C THR A 199 -11.00 33.38 -5.93
N ALA A 200 -11.24 34.59 -5.42
CA ALA A 200 -12.30 35.47 -5.92
C ALA A 200 -12.09 35.93 -7.39
N GLU A 201 -10.84 36.04 -7.80
CA GLU A 201 -10.44 36.49 -9.17
C GLU A 201 -10.18 35.30 -10.12
N GLY A 202 -10.31 34.06 -9.61
CA GLY A 202 -9.97 32.83 -10.34
C GLY A 202 -8.47 32.53 -10.36
N LEU A 203 -8.13 31.29 -10.67
CA LEU A 203 -6.75 30.82 -10.81
C LEU A 203 -6.11 31.38 -12.07
N THR A 204 -4.93 31.98 -11.97
CA THR A 204 -4.13 32.45 -13.12
C THR A 204 -3.16 31.37 -13.63
N GLY A 205 -2.94 30.31 -12.85
CA GLY A 205 -2.09 29.18 -13.23
C GLY A 205 -2.11 28.05 -12.24
N LEU A 206 -1.60 26.90 -12.67
CA LEU A 206 -1.41 25.71 -11.84
C LEU A 206 0.03 25.22 -11.94
N VAL A 207 0.59 24.83 -10.79
CA VAL A 207 1.86 24.09 -10.70
C VAL A 207 1.56 22.67 -10.28
N LEU A 208 1.86 21.69 -11.14
CA LEU A 208 1.74 20.28 -10.85
C LEU A 208 3.11 19.73 -10.41
N ASP A 209 3.22 19.29 -9.15
CA ASP A 209 4.44 18.73 -8.58
C ASP A 209 4.36 17.20 -8.51
N LEU A 210 5.21 16.55 -9.31
CA LEU A 210 5.36 15.09 -9.36
C LEU A 210 6.70 14.62 -8.78
N ARG A 211 7.43 15.47 -8.09
CA ARG A 211 8.72 15.10 -7.49
C ARG A 211 8.53 14.04 -6.42
N ASN A 212 9.41 13.01 -6.46
CA ASN A 212 9.34 11.82 -5.59
C ASN A 212 8.05 11.00 -5.75
N ASN A 213 7.39 11.10 -6.90
CA ASN A 213 6.29 10.22 -7.25
C ASN A 213 6.88 8.95 -7.90
N PRO A 214 6.72 7.75 -7.29
CA PRO A 214 7.27 6.50 -7.81
C PRO A 214 6.48 5.95 -9.01
N GLY A 215 5.35 6.57 -9.37
CA GLY A 215 4.42 6.06 -10.37
C GLY A 215 3.12 5.52 -9.75
N GLY A 216 2.60 4.44 -10.32
CA GLY A 216 1.36 3.78 -9.90
C GLY A 216 0.52 3.34 -11.11
N LEU A 217 -0.79 3.52 -11.04
CA LEU A 217 -1.71 3.12 -12.10
C LEU A 217 -1.53 3.97 -13.37
N LEU A 218 -1.20 3.33 -14.49
CA LEU A 218 -1.08 3.98 -15.80
C LEU A 218 -2.41 4.65 -16.20
N SER A 219 -3.55 4.03 -15.91
CA SER A 219 -4.87 4.61 -16.18
C SER A 219 -5.09 5.95 -15.47
N GLU A 220 -4.58 6.09 -14.24
CA GLU A 220 -4.69 7.35 -13.50
C GLU A 220 -3.71 8.41 -14.02
N ALA A 221 -2.49 8.00 -14.41
CA ALA A 221 -1.55 8.92 -15.08
C ALA A 221 -2.14 9.46 -16.39
N ILE A 222 -2.83 8.61 -17.15
CA ILE A 222 -3.55 9.02 -18.37
C ILE A 222 -4.66 10.02 -18.04
N ARG A 223 -5.54 9.71 -17.06
CA ARG A 223 -6.64 10.60 -16.66
C ARG A 223 -6.15 11.95 -16.16
N VAL A 224 -5.08 11.95 -15.35
CA VAL A 224 -4.45 13.19 -14.88
C VAL A 224 -3.89 14.02 -16.03
N SER A 225 -3.24 13.36 -17.00
CA SER A 225 -2.71 14.05 -18.19
C SER A 225 -3.84 14.60 -19.08
N ASP A 226 -4.92 13.81 -19.27
CA ASP A 226 -6.09 14.19 -20.05
C ASP A 226 -6.80 15.44 -19.49
N ALA A 227 -6.80 15.60 -18.15
CA ALA A 227 -7.39 16.78 -17.52
C ALA A 227 -6.74 18.12 -17.92
N PHE A 228 -5.54 18.09 -18.50
CA PHE A 228 -4.80 19.27 -18.95
C PHE A 228 -4.62 19.36 -20.47
N LEU A 229 -5.17 18.40 -21.22
CA LEU A 229 -4.99 18.31 -22.67
C LEU A 229 -6.34 18.33 -23.38
N GLU A 230 -6.45 19.13 -24.43
CA GLU A 230 -7.67 19.18 -25.25
C GLU A 230 -7.77 18.02 -26.25
N LYS A 231 -6.62 17.54 -26.75
CA LYS A 231 -6.53 16.46 -27.74
C LYS A 231 -5.10 15.94 -27.86
N GLY A 232 -4.96 14.75 -28.37
CA GLY A 232 -3.67 14.12 -28.69
C GLY A 232 -3.53 12.75 -28.06
N GLU A 233 -2.52 12.01 -28.50
CA GLU A 233 -2.15 10.73 -27.90
C GLU A 233 -1.33 11.01 -26.64
N ILE A 234 -1.75 10.45 -25.49
CA ILE A 234 -1.03 10.60 -24.21
C ILE A 234 0.06 9.52 -24.12
N VAL A 235 -0.30 8.28 -24.43
CA VAL A 235 0.62 7.14 -24.40
C VAL A 235 0.14 6.05 -25.34
N SER A 236 1.07 5.34 -25.98
CA SER A 236 0.76 4.14 -26.75
C SER A 236 1.75 3.02 -26.44
N THR A 237 1.28 1.78 -26.52
CA THR A 237 2.09 0.56 -26.46
C THR A 237 2.13 -0.06 -27.86
N ARG A 238 3.34 -0.31 -28.39
CA ARG A 238 3.53 -0.98 -29.66
C ARG A 238 4.24 -2.31 -29.39
N GLY A 239 3.54 -3.41 -29.66
CA GLY A 239 4.12 -4.75 -29.65
C GLY A 239 4.95 -5.03 -30.92
N ARG A 240 5.65 -6.18 -30.92
CA ARG A 240 6.36 -6.69 -32.10
C ARG A 240 5.38 -7.24 -33.12
#